data_54dd3ba21f6e484c0fdaccdbcdab2a9d
#
_entry.id   54dd3ba21f6e484c0fdaccdbcdab2a9d
#
_cell.length_a   1.000
_cell.length_b   1.000
_cell.length_c   1.000
_cell.angle_alpha   90.00
_cell.angle_beta   90.00
_cell.angle_gamma   90.00
#
_symmetry.space_group_name_H-M   'P 1'
#
loop_
_entity.id
_entity.type
_entity.pdbx_description
1 polymer ?
#
loop_
_entity_poly.entity_id
_entity_poly.type
_entity_poly.pdbx_seq_one_letter_code
_entity_poly.pdbx_strand_id
1 'polypeptide(L)'
;TSTIPFADNTEVFCHKLFQASDNDYFKTIRACFAAHPINLNDHFTGNKQKERRYASWSGGGFSSGDFSVMLYSNQPDKDALFLDIYFDELLKFAEQRYAYLNTISTKIVWQREQYLNSWKSIKIERTGSLDEQILVLIKEAKQRFDNDYYNYELDQLKIIFSTQITNPTNLRIVNQYRTALLCKVDELFAVLQEMRLITLESTEKINDHCPTEYQYTFSKLVDAVFCSGSIQLVNINDFKVCLGHLIDFGNIESIEELYVCVKAGFFYLNSKGYP
;
A
#
# COMPACT_ATOMS: atom_id res chain seq x y z
N THR A 1 -15.42 0.18 -13.08
CA THR A 1 -14.96 1.45 -12.48
C THR A 1 -16.06 2.47 -12.65
N SER A 2 -16.89 2.69 -11.61
CA SER A 2 -17.88 3.77 -11.62
C SER A 2 -17.14 5.08 -11.44
N THR A 3 -17.04 5.87 -12.49
CA THR A 3 -16.61 7.26 -12.39
C THR A 3 -17.58 8.00 -11.47
N ILE A 4 -17.06 8.70 -10.46
CA ILE A 4 -17.84 9.61 -9.66
C ILE A 4 -18.05 10.84 -10.53
N PRO A 5 -19.27 11.12 -11.04
CA PRO A 5 -19.47 12.28 -11.85
C PRO A 5 -19.26 13.51 -10.97
N PHE A 6 -18.44 14.42 -11.45
CA PHE A 6 -18.34 15.74 -10.88
C PHE A 6 -19.58 16.53 -11.31
N ALA A 7 -20.54 16.65 -10.42
CA ALA A 7 -21.73 17.46 -10.67
C ALA A 7 -21.39 18.95 -10.46
N ASP A 8 -21.06 19.62 -11.52
CA ASP A 8 -20.86 21.07 -11.54
C ASP A 8 -22.24 21.73 -11.76
N ASN A 9 -23.09 21.69 -10.76
CA ASN A 9 -24.49 22.13 -10.89
C ASN A 9 -24.74 23.57 -10.44
N THR A 10 -23.74 24.26 -9.92
CA THR A 10 -23.87 25.66 -9.50
C THR A 10 -22.76 26.50 -10.10
N GLU A 11 -23.13 27.46 -10.95
CA GLU A 11 -22.19 28.44 -11.44
C GLU A 11 -21.74 29.33 -10.28
N VAL A 12 -20.45 29.38 -10.05
CA VAL A 12 -19.82 30.21 -9.01
C VAL A 12 -19.28 31.50 -9.61
N PHE A 13 -18.67 31.39 -10.79
CA PHE A 13 -18.15 32.55 -11.51
C PHE A 13 -19.27 33.25 -12.24
N CYS A 14 -19.76 34.36 -11.66
CA CYS A 14 -20.83 35.18 -12.24
C CYS A 14 -20.29 36.24 -13.19
N HIS A 15 -19.02 36.63 -13.07
CA HIS A 15 -18.39 37.69 -13.82
C HIS A 15 -17.38 37.13 -14.85
N LYS A 16 -17.83 36.12 -15.63
CA LYS A 16 -16.98 35.51 -16.64
C LYS A 16 -16.75 36.41 -17.84
N LEU A 17 -15.53 36.57 -18.28
CA LEU A 17 -15.17 37.27 -19.50
C LEU A 17 -15.65 36.53 -20.77
N PHE A 18 -15.84 35.22 -20.69
CA PHE A 18 -16.29 34.35 -21.79
C PHE A 18 -17.13 33.19 -21.26
N GLN A 19 -17.96 32.63 -22.13
CA GLN A 19 -18.79 31.48 -21.77
C GLN A 19 -17.96 30.21 -21.65
N ALA A 20 -17.90 29.67 -20.46
CA ALA A 20 -17.22 28.41 -20.16
C ALA A 20 -17.79 27.79 -18.88
N SER A 21 -17.61 26.50 -18.71
CA SER A 21 -17.84 25.88 -17.41
C SER A 21 -16.92 26.49 -16.33
N ASP A 22 -17.33 26.46 -15.08
CA ASP A 22 -16.50 27.00 -13.98
C ASP A 22 -15.11 26.34 -13.93
N ASN A 23 -15.03 25.05 -14.25
CA ASN A 23 -13.75 24.35 -14.32
C ASN A 23 -12.85 24.88 -15.43
N ASP A 24 -13.39 25.12 -16.62
CA ASP A 24 -12.60 25.60 -17.76
C ASP A 24 -12.27 27.08 -17.58
N TYR A 25 -13.18 27.86 -16.99
CA TYR A 25 -12.91 29.23 -16.63
C TYR A 25 -11.79 29.34 -15.59
N PHE A 26 -11.82 28.54 -14.53
CA PHE A 26 -10.75 28.48 -13.55
C PHE A 26 -9.40 28.02 -14.13
N LYS A 27 -9.42 27.04 -15.06
CA LYS A 27 -8.19 26.66 -15.79
C LYS A 27 -7.59 27.86 -16.53
N THR A 28 -8.42 28.67 -17.16
CA THR A 28 -7.99 29.88 -17.86
C THR A 28 -7.46 30.93 -16.90
N ILE A 29 -8.15 31.19 -15.78
CA ILE A 29 -7.63 32.05 -14.71
C ILE A 29 -6.23 31.57 -14.28
N ARG A 30 -6.12 30.30 -13.89
CA ARG A 30 -4.83 29.73 -13.46
C ARG A 30 -3.76 29.86 -14.54
N ALA A 31 -4.15 29.68 -15.78
CA ALA A 31 -3.27 29.80 -16.91
C ALA A 31 -2.73 31.25 -17.09
N CYS A 32 -3.57 32.25 -16.89
CA CYS A 32 -3.17 33.66 -16.94
C CYS A 32 -2.21 34.05 -15.81
N PHE A 33 -2.27 33.34 -14.66
CA PHE A 33 -1.37 33.58 -13.51
C PHE A 33 -0.07 32.76 -13.54
N ALA A 34 -0.01 31.72 -14.38
CA ALA A 34 1.25 30.98 -14.56
C ALA A 34 2.27 31.87 -15.29
N ALA A 35 3.51 31.83 -14.88
CA ALA A 35 4.59 32.74 -15.30
C ALA A 35 4.97 32.71 -16.81
N HIS A 36 4.15 32.14 -17.66
CA HIS A 36 4.39 32.03 -19.10
C HIS A 36 3.23 32.66 -19.90
N PRO A 37 3.55 33.44 -20.95
CA PRO A 37 2.52 33.95 -21.83
C PRO A 37 1.77 32.80 -22.48
N ILE A 38 0.48 32.71 -22.18
CA ILE A 38 -0.36 31.60 -22.61
C ILE A 38 -1.10 32.04 -23.87
N ASN A 39 -1.16 31.10 -24.78
CA ASN A 39 -1.93 31.18 -25.99
C ASN A 39 -3.41 30.95 -25.62
N LEU A 40 -4.17 32.01 -25.36
CA LEU A 40 -5.58 31.96 -25.01
C LEU A 40 -6.50 31.92 -26.24
N ASN A 41 -6.04 31.39 -27.35
CA ASN A 41 -6.68 31.49 -28.65
C ASN A 41 -8.08 30.89 -28.73
N ASP A 42 -8.35 29.85 -27.98
CA ASP A 42 -9.53 29.02 -28.25
C ASP A 42 -10.83 29.58 -27.65
N HIS A 43 -10.73 30.43 -26.64
CA HIS A 43 -11.90 30.94 -25.91
C HIS A 43 -12.38 32.34 -26.38
N PHE A 44 -11.49 33.14 -26.93
CA PHE A 44 -11.78 34.54 -27.20
C PHE A 44 -12.10 34.88 -28.67
N THR A 45 -11.66 34.05 -29.60
CA THR A 45 -11.70 34.45 -31.01
C THR A 45 -12.59 33.58 -31.90
N GLY A 46 -13.01 32.41 -31.45
CA GLY A 46 -13.77 31.45 -32.28
C GLY A 46 -13.08 31.05 -33.61
N ASN A 47 -11.97 31.70 -33.93
CA ASN A 47 -11.18 31.51 -35.15
C ASN A 47 -9.78 31.05 -34.83
N LYS A 48 -9.49 29.82 -35.15
CA LYS A 48 -8.29 29.05 -34.80
C LYS A 48 -6.96 29.59 -35.32
N GLN A 49 -6.88 30.74 -35.98
CA GLN A 49 -5.70 30.90 -36.83
C GLN A 49 -4.76 32.08 -36.61
N LYS A 50 -5.09 33.15 -35.97
CA LYS A 50 -4.14 34.29 -35.97
C LYS A 50 -4.00 35.14 -34.72
N GLU A 51 -4.97 35.19 -33.86
CA GLU A 51 -4.91 36.06 -32.69
C GLU A 51 -4.37 35.31 -31.48
N ARG A 52 -3.25 35.82 -30.89
CA ARG A 52 -2.71 35.32 -29.63
C ARG A 52 -2.83 36.42 -28.59
N ARG A 53 -3.29 36.04 -27.38
CA ARG A 53 -3.37 36.98 -26.26
C ARG A 53 -2.34 36.61 -25.21
N TYR A 54 -1.68 37.63 -24.67
CA TYR A 54 -0.64 37.49 -23.67
C TYR A 54 -1.12 38.15 -22.39
N ALA A 55 -1.01 37.45 -21.27
CA ALA A 55 -1.35 37.96 -19.97
C ALA A 55 -0.25 38.90 -19.45
N SER A 56 -0.64 40.06 -18.97
CA SER A 56 0.24 40.97 -18.24
C SER A 56 -0.43 41.44 -16.96
N TRP A 57 0.31 41.51 -15.90
CA TRP A 57 -0.19 41.96 -14.61
C TRP A 57 -0.31 43.48 -14.62
N SER A 58 -1.51 44.00 -14.47
CA SER A 58 -1.68 45.45 -14.25
C SER A 58 -1.94 45.67 -12.77
N GLY A 59 -1.12 46.44 -12.13
CA GLY A 59 -1.43 46.94 -10.80
C GLY A 59 -2.55 47.95 -10.87
N GLY A 60 -3.70 47.59 -10.38
CA GLY A 60 -4.86 48.37 -9.99
C GLY A 60 -5.31 49.62 -10.78
N GLY A 61 -6.60 49.77 -10.98
CA GLY A 61 -7.24 51.01 -11.29
C GLY A 61 -8.17 51.08 -12.51
N PHE A 62 -8.30 50.02 -13.30
CA PHE A 62 -9.10 50.03 -14.52
C PHE A 62 -10.19 48.94 -14.58
N SER A 63 -10.47 48.22 -13.49
CA SER A 63 -11.43 47.12 -13.51
C SER A 63 -12.37 47.15 -12.31
N SER A 64 -13.45 46.37 -12.42
CA SER A 64 -14.45 46.21 -11.36
C SER A 64 -14.12 45.07 -10.38
N GLY A 65 -13.12 44.23 -10.68
CA GLY A 65 -12.68 43.10 -9.85
C GLY A 65 -11.68 43.48 -8.77
N ASP A 66 -11.46 42.56 -7.83
CA ASP A 66 -10.44 42.69 -6.79
C ASP A 66 -9.02 42.69 -7.38
N PHE A 67 -8.88 42.00 -8.52
CA PHE A 67 -7.66 41.94 -9.29
C PHE A 67 -7.95 41.78 -10.78
N SER A 68 -7.12 42.37 -11.65
CA SER A 68 -7.28 42.30 -13.11
C SER A 68 -5.98 41.87 -13.81
N VAL A 69 -6.14 41.01 -14.80
CA VAL A 69 -5.10 40.67 -15.75
C VAL A 69 -5.42 41.28 -17.11
N MET A 70 -4.50 42.04 -17.64
CA MET A 70 -4.64 42.59 -18.99
C MET A 70 -4.16 41.56 -20.03
N LEU A 71 -5.01 41.28 -21.01
CA LEU A 71 -4.78 40.32 -22.08
C LEU A 71 -4.51 41.08 -23.38
N TYR A 72 -3.27 41.27 -23.73
CA TYR A 72 -2.85 41.94 -24.96
C TYR A 72 -2.99 41.01 -26.17
N SER A 73 -3.50 41.55 -27.27
CA SER A 73 -3.49 40.86 -28.56
C SER A 73 -2.15 41.04 -29.28
N ASN A 74 -1.71 40.02 -30.04
CA ASN A 74 -0.60 40.13 -30.98
C ASN A 74 -1.00 40.90 -32.26
N GLN A 75 -2.29 41.26 -32.42
CA GLN A 75 -2.79 42.02 -33.51
C GLN A 75 -2.90 43.49 -33.11
N PRO A 76 -2.33 44.42 -33.85
CA PRO A 76 -2.29 45.85 -33.46
C PRO A 76 -3.68 46.49 -33.44
N ASP A 77 -4.62 45.95 -34.17
CA ASP A 77 -5.99 46.52 -34.32
C ASP A 77 -6.99 45.97 -33.27
N LYS A 78 -6.47 45.16 -32.32
CA LYS A 78 -7.32 44.54 -31.29
C LYS A 78 -7.04 45.16 -29.93
N ASP A 79 -8.09 45.63 -29.29
CA ASP A 79 -8.03 46.16 -27.95
C ASP A 79 -7.60 45.08 -26.92
N ALA A 80 -6.90 45.53 -25.88
CA ALA A 80 -6.66 44.68 -24.73
C ALA A 80 -7.97 44.37 -24.02
N LEU A 81 -8.07 43.12 -23.53
CA LEU A 81 -9.19 42.69 -22.69
C LEU A 81 -8.70 42.63 -21.22
N PHE A 82 -9.64 42.90 -20.31
CA PHE A 82 -9.37 42.76 -18.87
C PHE A 82 -10.09 41.53 -18.36
N LEU A 83 -9.32 40.60 -17.77
CA LEU A 83 -9.84 39.47 -17.03
C LEU A 83 -9.91 39.87 -15.55
N ASP A 84 -11.09 40.25 -15.13
CA ASP A 84 -11.38 40.63 -13.74
C ASP A 84 -11.57 39.39 -12.88
N ILE A 85 -10.98 39.43 -11.70
CA ILE A 85 -10.99 38.33 -10.74
C ILE A 85 -11.58 38.83 -9.43
N TYR A 86 -12.57 38.08 -8.95
CA TYR A 86 -13.26 38.30 -7.70
C TYR A 86 -12.85 37.21 -6.71
N PHE A 87 -12.26 37.61 -5.60
CA PHE A 87 -11.71 36.67 -4.62
C PHE A 87 -12.82 35.83 -3.94
N ASP A 88 -13.99 36.41 -3.75
CA ASP A 88 -15.11 35.68 -3.19
C ASP A 88 -15.60 34.53 -4.11
N GLU A 89 -15.57 34.73 -5.43
CA GLU A 89 -15.87 33.68 -6.41
C GLU A 89 -14.79 32.57 -6.39
N LEU A 90 -13.50 32.97 -6.31
CA LEU A 90 -12.43 32.00 -6.19
C LEU A 90 -12.52 31.19 -4.89
N LEU A 91 -12.83 31.84 -3.77
CA LEU A 91 -13.01 31.15 -2.48
C LEU A 91 -14.19 30.18 -2.53
N LYS A 92 -15.34 30.61 -3.03
CA LYS A 92 -16.52 29.74 -3.20
C LYS A 92 -16.21 28.55 -4.12
N PHE A 93 -15.49 28.78 -5.21
CA PHE A 93 -15.06 27.70 -6.10
C PHE A 93 -14.14 26.70 -5.37
N ALA A 94 -13.17 27.18 -4.61
CA ALA A 94 -12.28 26.33 -3.81
C ALA A 94 -13.08 25.53 -2.76
N GLU A 95 -13.97 26.17 -2.01
CA GLU A 95 -14.83 25.53 -1.01
C GLU A 95 -15.67 24.39 -1.61
N GLN A 96 -16.26 24.59 -2.78
CA GLN A 96 -16.99 23.53 -3.48
C GLN A 96 -16.09 22.36 -3.85
N ARG A 97 -14.83 22.60 -4.24
CA ARG A 97 -13.88 21.51 -4.57
C ARG A 97 -13.46 20.74 -3.34
N TYR A 98 -13.24 21.44 -2.21
CA TYR A 98 -12.96 20.77 -0.93
C TYR A 98 -14.17 19.96 -0.43
N ALA A 99 -15.37 20.48 -0.54
CA ALA A 99 -16.59 19.74 -0.21
C ALA A 99 -16.73 18.47 -1.06
N TYR A 100 -16.35 18.54 -2.33
CA TYR A 100 -16.36 17.39 -3.22
C TYR A 100 -15.34 16.30 -2.83
N LEU A 101 -14.16 16.69 -2.31
CA LEU A 101 -13.20 15.74 -1.75
C LEU A 101 -13.80 14.92 -0.60
N ASN A 102 -14.62 15.54 0.25
CA ASN A 102 -15.33 14.82 1.31
C ASN A 102 -16.30 13.76 0.72
N THR A 103 -17.00 14.08 -0.35
CA THR A 103 -17.86 13.13 -1.05
C THR A 103 -17.08 11.95 -1.63
N ILE A 104 -15.91 12.22 -2.24
CA ILE A 104 -15.01 11.18 -2.74
C ILE A 104 -14.52 10.30 -1.59
N SER A 105 -14.06 10.91 -0.49
CA SER A 105 -13.59 10.18 0.69
C SER A 105 -14.67 9.25 1.24
N THR A 106 -15.88 9.77 1.45
CA THR A 106 -17.03 8.98 1.92
C THR A 106 -17.32 7.79 0.98
N LYS A 107 -17.28 8.02 -0.33
CA LYS A 107 -17.54 6.96 -1.31
C LYS A 107 -16.43 5.90 -1.33
N ILE A 108 -15.16 6.30 -1.18
CA ILE A 108 -14.04 5.37 -1.05
C ILE A 108 -14.20 4.50 0.19
N VAL A 109 -14.52 5.09 1.35
CA VAL A 109 -14.78 4.37 2.61
C VAL A 109 -15.92 3.37 2.40
N TRP A 110 -17.04 3.83 1.83
CA TRP A 110 -18.19 2.96 1.57
C TRP A 110 -17.84 1.79 0.63
N GLN A 111 -17.12 2.04 -0.48
CA GLN A 111 -16.71 1.00 -1.41
C GLN A 111 -15.77 -0.02 -0.75
N ARG A 112 -14.83 0.48 0.08
CA ARG A 112 -13.95 -0.38 0.87
C ARG A 112 -14.75 -1.28 1.82
N GLU A 113 -15.71 -0.73 2.54
CA GLU A 113 -16.57 -1.51 3.44
C GLU A 113 -17.38 -2.58 2.69
N GLN A 114 -17.96 -2.25 1.53
CA GLN A 114 -18.66 -3.22 0.69
C GLN A 114 -17.73 -4.35 0.24
N TYR A 115 -16.52 -4.01 -0.18
CA TYR A 115 -15.51 -4.99 -0.56
C TYR A 115 -15.14 -5.90 0.62
N LEU A 116 -14.82 -5.34 1.78
CA LEU A 116 -14.49 -6.12 2.98
C LEU A 116 -15.66 -7.03 3.40
N ASN A 117 -16.88 -6.52 3.41
CA ASN A 117 -18.07 -7.29 3.80
C ASN A 117 -18.37 -8.42 2.81
N SER A 118 -18.12 -8.22 1.52
CA SER A 118 -18.29 -9.29 0.53
C SER A 118 -17.35 -10.47 0.81
N TRP A 119 -16.09 -10.21 1.18
CA TRP A 119 -15.14 -11.25 1.54
C TRP A 119 -15.43 -11.90 2.90
N LYS A 120 -15.85 -11.12 3.90
CA LYS A 120 -16.24 -11.65 5.22
C LYS A 120 -17.40 -12.63 5.14
N SER A 121 -18.31 -12.44 4.18
CA SER A 121 -19.45 -13.34 3.96
C SER A 121 -19.04 -14.69 3.39
N ILE A 122 -17.88 -14.79 2.73
CA ILE A 122 -17.35 -16.04 2.19
C ILE A 122 -16.56 -16.75 3.29
N LYS A 123 -17.13 -17.84 3.81
CA LYS A 123 -16.49 -18.61 4.87
C LYS A 123 -15.26 -19.35 4.35
N ILE A 124 -14.14 -19.23 5.09
CA ILE A 124 -12.95 -20.04 4.84
C ILE A 124 -13.17 -21.41 5.44
N GLU A 125 -13.17 -22.44 4.60
CA GLU A 125 -13.36 -23.83 5.04
C GLU A 125 -12.03 -24.39 5.56
N ARG A 126 -12.07 -24.95 6.76
CA ARG A 126 -10.95 -25.66 7.38
C ARG A 126 -11.16 -27.16 7.18
N THR A 127 -10.49 -27.71 6.21
CA THR A 127 -10.59 -29.15 5.89
C THR A 127 -9.21 -29.78 5.76
N GLY A 128 -9.13 -31.06 6.06
CA GLY A 128 -7.95 -31.85 5.83
C GLY A 128 -6.87 -31.76 6.94
N SER A 129 -5.68 -32.19 6.57
CA SER A 129 -4.48 -32.14 7.41
C SER A 129 -4.03 -30.70 7.66
N LEU A 130 -3.15 -30.48 8.61
CA LEU A 130 -2.60 -29.15 8.89
C LEU A 130 -1.90 -28.55 7.68
N ASP A 131 -1.18 -29.37 6.91
CA ASP A 131 -0.51 -28.92 5.67
C ASP A 131 -1.50 -28.43 4.64
N GLU A 132 -2.64 -29.13 4.49
CA GLU A 132 -3.71 -28.70 3.60
C GLU A 132 -4.36 -27.39 4.09
N GLN A 133 -4.53 -27.22 5.40
CA GLN A 133 -5.03 -25.97 5.97
C GLN A 133 -4.10 -24.79 5.70
N ILE A 134 -2.78 -24.97 5.76
CA ILE A 134 -1.81 -23.93 5.40
C ILE A 134 -1.90 -23.57 3.92
N LEU A 135 -2.08 -24.56 3.04
CA LEU A 135 -2.31 -24.28 1.62
C LEU A 135 -3.61 -23.50 1.38
N VAL A 136 -4.66 -23.78 2.16
CA VAL A 136 -5.91 -22.97 2.13
C VAL A 136 -5.61 -21.53 2.56
N LEU A 137 -4.85 -21.32 3.66
CA LEU A 137 -4.48 -19.96 4.11
C LEU A 137 -3.71 -19.20 3.03
N ILE A 138 -2.72 -19.83 2.38
CA ILE A 138 -1.94 -19.22 1.28
C ILE A 138 -2.85 -18.77 0.14
N LYS A 139 -3.77 -19.66 -0.28
CA LYS A 139 -4.73 -19.38 -1.35
C LYS A 139 -5.67 -18.24 -0.97
N GLU A 140 -6.26 -18.30 0.22
CA GLU A 140 -7.20 -17.30 0.72
C GLU A 140 -6.54 -15.93 0.94
N ALA A 141 -5.32 -15.88 1.47
CA ALA A 141 -4.56 -14.65 1.62
C ALA A 141 -4.35 -13.96 0.27
N LYS A 142 -3.90 -14.72 -0.73
CA LYS A 142 -3.69 -14.20 -2.09
C LYS A 142 -4.97 -13.69 -2.74
N GLN A 143 -6.09 -14.40 -2.56
CA GLN A 143 -7.37 -14.02 -3.17
C GLN A 143 -8.01 -12.79 -2.50
N ARG A 144 -7.90 -12.70 -1.16
CA ARG A 144 -8.56 -11.65 -0.36
C ARG A 144 -7.82 -10.32 -0.38
N PHE A 145 -6.49 -10.36 -0.42
CA PHE A 145 -5.68 -9.15 -0.28
C PHE A 145 -4.97 -8.71 -1.55
N ASP A 146 -4.93 -9.56 -2.59
CA ASP A 146 -4.29 -9.27 -3.89
C ASP A 146 -2.89 -8.63 -3.74
N ASN A 147 -2.15 -9.09 -2.72
CA ASN A 147 -0.78 -8.69 -2.46
C ASN A 147 0.01 -9.86 -1.89
N ASP A 148 1.31 -9.67 -1.73
CA ASP A 148 2.26 -10.65 -1.22
C ASP A 148 2.63 -10.45 0.26
N TYR A 149 1.91 -9.57 0.96
CA TYR A 149 2.20 -9.15 2.34
C TYR A 149 2.35 -10.31 3.32
N TYR A 150 1.64 -11.43 3.12
CA TYR A 150 1.69 -12.61 3.98
C TYR A 150 2.49 -13.78 3.42
N ASN A 151 3.03 -13.66 2.21
CA ASN A 151 3.68 -14.78 1.55
C ASN A 151 4.83 -15.33 2.40
N TYR A 152 5.64 -14.44 2.99
CA TYR A 152 6.79 -14.86 3.77
C TYR A 152 6.43 -15.65 5.03
N GLU A 153 5.45 -15.19 5.81
CA GLU A 153 5.01 -15.87 7.03
C GLU A 153 4.32 -17.21 6.70
N LEU A 154 3.50 -17.22 5.67
CA LEU A 154 2.80 -18.43 5.23
C LEU A 154 3.76 -19.46 4.63
N ASP A 155 4.76 -19.03 3.87
CA ASP A 155 5.80 -19.91 3.33
C ASP A 155 6.68 -20.50 4.46
N GLN A 156 6.98 -19.73 5.50
CA GLN A 156 7.64 -20.25 6.69
C GLN A 156 6.79 -21.31 7.39
N LEU A 157 5.51 -21.05 7.63
CA LEU A 157 4.60 -22.04 8.23
C LEU A 157 4.53 -23.31 7.38
N LYS A 158 4.42 -23.16 6.05
CA LYS A 158 4.42 -24.28 5.13
C LYS A 158 5.66 -25.14 5.32
N ILE A 159 6.86 -24.56 5.30
CA ILE A 159 8.13 -25.29 5.51
C ILE A 159 8.16 -25.95 6.88
N ILE A 160 7.80 -25.24 7.96
CA ILE A 160 7.82 -25.76 9.32
C ILE A 160 6.94 -27.00 9.46
N PHE A 161 5.75 -27.00 8.85
CA PHE A 161 4.79 -28.09 9.00
C PHE A 161 4.97 -29.22 7.99
N SER A 162 5.41 -28.92 6.75
CA SER A 162 5.57 -29.97 5.70
C SER A 162 6.92 -30.70 5.77
N THR A 163 7.96 -30.12 6.39
CA THR A 163 9.29 -30.76 6.47
C THR A 163 9.22 -32.00 7.34
N GLN A 164 9.67 -33.12 6.81
CA GLN A 164 9.78 -34.38 7.56
C GLN A 164 11.04 -34.35 8.42
N ILE A 165 10.91 -34.73 9.68
CA ILE A 165 12.02 -34.87 10.65
C ILE A 165 12.13 -36.31 11.02
N THR A 166 13.25 -36.94 10.65
CA THR A 166 13.48 -38.38 10.83
C THR A 166 14.12 -38.67 12.18
N ASN A 167 14.98 -37.79 12.67
CA ASN A 167 15.65 -37.96 13.96
C ASN A 167 14.68 -37.77 15.14
N PRO A 168 14.54 -38.79 16.05
CA PRO A 168 13.57 -38.71 17.17
C PRO A 168 13.85 -37.59 18.16
N THR A 169 15.11 -37.22 18.40
CA THR A 169 15.47 -36.12 19.29
C THR A 169 15.01 -34.79 18.70
N ASN A 170 15.33 -34.54 17.44
CA ASN A 170 14.92 -33.35 16.72
C ASN A 170 13.41 -33.27 16.59
N LEU A 171 12.75 -34.39 16.25
CA LEU A 171 11.30 -34.47 16.11
C LEU A 171 10.58 -34.05 17.39
N ARG A 172 11.07 -34.44 18.56
CA ARG A 172 10.48 -34.01 19.84
C ARG A 172 10.49 -32.50 20.01
N ILE A 173 11.59 -31.84 19.73
CA ILE A 173 11.73 -30.36 19.85
C ILE A 173 10.89 -29.67 18.81
N VAL A 174 10.94 -30.15 17.57
CA VAL A 174 10.14 -29.58 16.45
C VAL A 174 8.62 -29.71 16.71
N ASN A 175 8.18 -30.84 17.25
CA ASN A 175 6.76 -31.02 17.58
C ASN A 175 6.28 -30.08 18.71
N GLN A 176 7.11 -29.76 19.70
CA GLN A 176 6.78 -28.74 20.69
C GLN A 176 6.62 -27.36 20.04
N TYR A 177 7.53 -27.01 19.13
CA TYR A 177 7.44 -25.75 18.38
C TYR A 177 6.20 -25.72 17.49
N ARG A 178 5.94 -26.77 16.71
CA ARG A 178 4.74 -26.90 15.88
C ARG A 178 3.46 -26.75 16.71
N THR A 179 3.40 -27.38 17.88
CA THR A 179 2.24 -27.27 18.78
C THR A 179 2.04 -25.82 19.24
N ALA A 180 3.11 -25.11 19.57
CA ALA A 180 3.01 -23.71 19.93
C ALA A 180 2.52 -22.82 18.76
N LEU A 181 2.82 -23.19 17.51
CA LEU A 181 2.39 -22.46 16.33
C LEU A 181 0.92 -22.73 15.92
N LEU A 182 0.28 -23.77 16.46
CA LEU A 182 -1.12 -24.06 16.13
C LEU A 182 -2.05 -22.88 16.44
N CYS A 183 -1.84 -22.19 17.57
CA CYS A 183 -2.60 -21.00 17.90
C CYS A 183 -2.42 -19.88 16.88
N LYS A 184 -1.26 -19.81 16.21
CA LYS A 184 -1.00 -18.82 15.15
C LYS A 184 -1.73 -19.18 13.85
N VAL A 185 -1.82 -20.45 13.52
CA VAL A 185 -2.64 -20.92 12.40
C VAL A 185 -4.10 -20.55 12.63
N ASP A 186 -4.63 -20.76 13.85
CA ASP A 186 -5.98 -20.38 14.23
C ASP A 186 -6.21 -18.86 14.12
N GLU A 187 -5.25 -18.07 14.59
CA GLU A 187 -5.28 -16.60 14.49
C GLU A 187 -5.29 -16.15 13.02
N LEU A 188 -4.48 -16.75 12.16
CA LEU A 188 -4.43 -16.46 10.72
C LEU A 188 -5.79 -16.74 10.04
N PHE A 189 -6.44 -17.84 10.35
CA PHE A 189 -7.79 -18.11 9.85
C PHE A 189 -8.79 -17.04 10.27
N ALA A 190 -8.76 -16.64 11.54
CA ALA A 190 -9.66 -15.60 12.06
C ALA A 190 -9.38 -14.25 11.40
N VAL A 191 -8.12 -13.86 11.26
CA VAL A 191 -7.68 -12.59 10.66
C VAL A 191 -8.06 -12.52 9.18
N LEU A 192 -7.81 -13.58 8.41
CA LEU A 192 -8.19 -13.65 7.00
C LEU A 192 -9.72 -13.62 6.83
N GLN A 193 -10.46 -14.37 7.68
CA GLN A 193 -11.92 -14.35 7.66
C GLN A 193 -12.49 -12.96 7.92
N GLU A 194 -11.91 -12.22 8.86
CA GLU A 194 -12.31 -10.88 9.24
C GLU A 194 -11.71 -9.77 8.37
N MET A 195 -10.92 -10.11 7.35
CA MET A 195 -10.25 -9.14 6.48
C MET A 195 -9.41 -8.11 7.26
N ARG A 196 -8.70 -8.53 8.31
CA ARG A 196 -7.91 -7.67 9.20
C ARG A 196 -6.43 -7.76 8.89
N LEU A 197 -5.88 -6.77 8.18
CA LEU A 197 -4.45 -6.71 7.85
C LEU A 197 -3.56 -6.42 9.07
N ILE A 198 -3.97 -5.50 9.94
CA ILE A 198 -3.16 -4.97 11.05
C ILE A 198 -2.83 -6.03 12.11
N THR A 199 -3.64 -7.08 12.23
CA THR A 199 -3.44 -8.11 13.25
C THR A 199 -2.35 -9.11 12.88
N LEU A 200 -1.95 -9.20 11.61
CA LEU A 200 -0.84 -10.08 11.19
C LEU A 200 0.53 -9.50 11.49
N GLU A 201 0.67 -8.19 11.63
CA GLU A 201 1.89 -7.56 12.17
C GLU A 201 2.17 -8.03 13.60
N SER A 202 1.13 -8.32 14.39
CA SER A 202 1.27 -8.88 15.75
C SER A 202 1.63 -10.37 15.76
N THR A 203 1.49 -11.09 14.64
CA THR A 203 1.92 -12.50 14.51
C THR A 203 3.40 -12.64 14.12
N GLU A 204 4.14 -11.54 13.93
CA GLU A 204 5.57 -11.52 13.60
C GLU A 204 6.45 -12.32 14.57
N LYS A 205 5.95 -12.62 15.76
CA LYS A 205 6.62 -13.47 16.75
C LYS A 205 6.89 -14.91 16.31
N ILE A 206 6.53 -15.31 15.09
CA ILE A 206 7.04 -16.53 14.47
C ILE A 206 8.59 -16.46 14.33
N ASN A 207 9.16 -15.26 14.25
CA ASN A 207 10.57 -15.00 13.98
C ASN A 207 11.39 -14.58 15.21
N ASP A 208 10.77 -14.23 16.34
CA ASP A 208 11.42 -13.54 17.46
C ASP A 208 12.24 -14.43 18.40
N HIS A 209 12.64 -15.62 17.98
CA HIS A 209 13.34 -16.55 18.89
C HIS A 209 14.84 -16.65 18.63
N CYS A 210 15.35 -16.02 17.58
CA CYS A 210 16.78 -16.05 17.28
C CYS A 210 17.54 -15.08 18.21
N PRO A 211 18.48 -15.53 19.05
CA PRO A 211 19.31 -14.65 19.85
C PRO A 211 20.11 -13.68 18.96
N THR A 212 20.35 -12.46 19.47
CA THR A 212 20.97 -11.36 18.71
C THR A 212 22.33 -11.75 18.10
N GLU A 213 23.13 -12.50 18.80
CA GLU A 213 24.45 -12.98 18.37
C GLU A 213 24.40 -13.95 17.19
N TYR A 214 23.27 -14.63 16.98
CA TYR A 214 23.07 -15.57 15.87
C TYR A 214 22.27 -15.04 14.71
N GLN A 215 21.78 -13.81 14.78
CA GLN A 215 20.91 -13.22 13.73
C GLN A 215 21.56 -13.22 12.35
N TYR A 216 22.86 -12.90 12.26
CA TYR A 216 23.58 -12.93 10.99
C TYR A 216 23.64 -14.34 10.40
N THR A 217 24.05 -15.32 11.21
CA THR A 217 24.12 -16.72 10.79
C THR A 217 22.74 -17.26 10.41
N PHE A 218 21.70 -16.87 11.17
CA PHE A 218 20.32 -17.25 10.87
C PHE A 218 19.81 -16.62 9.59
N SER A 219 20.15 -15.36 9.30
CA SER A 219 19.78 -14.73 8.02
C SER A 219 20.36 -15.49 6.82
N LYS A 220 21.58 -16.04 6.92
CA LYS A 220 22.18 -16.88 5.87
C LYS A 220 21.41 -18.19 5.66
N LEU A 221 20.89 -18.76 6.74
CA LEU A 221 20.04 -19.95 6.64
C LEU A 221 18.69 -19.62 5.98
N VAL A 222 18.09 -18.49 6.34
CA VAL A 222 16.87 -18.00 5.70
C VAL A 222 17.08 -17.75 4.20
N ASP A 223 18.17 -17.06 3.83
CA ASP A 223 18.53 -16.81 2.42
C ASP A 223 18.69 -18.12 1.65
N ALA A 224 19.29 -19.13 2.27
CA ALA A 224 19.50 -20.43 1.65
C ALA A 224 18.20 -21.20 1.41
N VAL A 225 17.21 -21.05 2.30
CA VAL A 225 15.90 -21.71 2.18
C VAL A 225 14.97 -20.99 1.17
N PHE A 226 14.93 -19.64 1.21
CA PHE A 226 13.93 -18.87 0.45
C PHE A 226 14.47 -18.20 -0.81
N CYS A 227 15.79 -17.96 -0.89
CA CYS A 227 16.40 -17.18 -1.99
C CYS A 227 17.41 -18.00 -2.82
N SER A 228 17.37 -19.32 -2.76
CA SER A 228 18.32 -20.21 -3.46
C SER A 228 19.80 -19.93 -3.12
N GLY A 229 20.06 -19.41 -1.94
CA GLY A 229 21.39 -19.21 -1.39
C GLY A 229 22.04 -20.56 -0.96
N SER A 230 23.25 -20.48 -0.44
CA SER A 230 23.92 -21.61 0.18
C SER A 230 24.40 -21.26 1.59
N ILE A 231 24.29 -22.21 2.50
CA ILE A 231 24.83 -22.05 3.85
C ILE A 231 26.24 -22.65 3.91
N GLN A 232 27.17 -21.93 4.54
CA GLN A 232 28.52 -22.40 4.72
C GLN A 232 28.64 -23.27 5.98
N LEU A 233 29.61 -24.19 6.00
CA LEU A 233 29.89 -25.05 7.15
C LEU A 233 30.17 -24.27 8.44
N VAL A 234 30.78 -23.08 8.34
CA VAL A 234 31.03 -22.22 9.50
C VAL A 234 29.72 -21.82 10.18
N ASN A 235 28.71 -21.46 9.40
CA ASN A 235 27.41 -21.07 9.92
C ASN A 235 26.70 -22.26 10.62
N ILE A 236 26.84 -23.46 10.07
CA ILE A 236 26.32 -24.68 10.72
C ILE A 236 27.03 -24.94 12.06
N ASN A 237 28.32 -24.67 12.14
CA ASN A 237 29.06 -24.82 13.40
C ASN A 237 28.61 -23.82 14.46
N ASP A 238 28.24 -22.59 14.10
CA ASP A 238 27.70 -21.65 15.06
C ASP A 238 26.38 -22.18 15.67
N PHE A 239 25.52 -22.77 14.88
CA PHE A 239 24.31 -23.41 15.39
C PHE A 239 24.61 -24.62 16.26
N LYS A 240 25.65 -25.45 15.92
CA LYS A 240 26.08 -26.56 16.76
C LYS A 240 26.56 -26.10 18.11
N VAL A 241 27.28 -24.99 18.18
CA VAL A 241 27.75 -24.42 19.46
C VAL A 241 26.56 -24.00 20.33
N CYS A 242 25.60 -23.33 19.75
CA CYS A 242 24.43 -22.83 20.48
C CYS A 242 23.42 -23.94 20.84
N LEU A 243 23.08 -24.78 19.87
CA LEU A 243 21.92 -25.70 19.92
C LEU A 243 22.33 -27.19 20.00
N GLY A 244 23.65 -27.55 19.95
CA GLY A 244 24.09 -28.91 19.86
C GLY A 244 23.75 -29.80 21.07
N HIS A 245 23.34 -29.19 22.19
CA HIS A 245 22.81 -29.91 23.35
C HIS A 245 21.32 -30.25 23.25
N LEU A 246 20.62 -29.65 22.24
CA LEU A 246 19.17 -29.83 21.98
C LEU A 246 18.90 -30.52 20.66
N ILE A 247 19.66 -30.17 19.63
CA ILE A 247 19.50 -30.61 18.24
C ILE A 247 20.66 -31.50 17.83
N ASP A 248 20.35 -32.65 17.30
CA ASP A 248 21.34 -33.55 16.67
C ASP A 248 21.54 -33.10 15.20
N PHE A 249 22.66 -32.45 14.94
CA PHE A 249 23.05 -31.98 13.62
C PHE A 249 23.67 -33.05 12.72
N GLY A 250 23.96 -34.23 13.27
CA GLY A 250 24.64 -35.32 12.53
C GLY A 250 23.76 -36.03 11.51
N ASN A 251 22.43 -35.93 11.68
CA ASN A 251 21.45 -36.63 10.88
C ASN A 251 20.46 -35.69 10.17
N ILE A 252 20.86 -34.46 9.90
CA ILE A 252 20.04 -33.50 9.14
C ILE A 252 20.33 -33.69 7.64
N GLU A 253 19.30 -34.00 6.86
CA GLU A 253 19.42 -34.39 5.46
C GLU A 253 19.14 -33.25 4.47
N SER A 254 18.40 -32.19 4.89
CA SER A 254 18.07 -31.08 4.04
C SER A 254 18.23 -29.71 4.71
N ILE A 255 18.26 -28.66 3.90
CA ILE A 255 18.37 -27.30 4.40
C ILE A 255 17.08 -26.84 5.09
N GLU A 256 15.94 -27.31 4.62
CA GLU A 256 14.63 -27.08 5.23
C GLU A 256 14.57 -27.75 6.61
N GLU A 257 15.07 -28.98 6.73
CA GLU A 257 15.17 -29.67 8.02
C GLU A 257 16.09 -28.92 9.00
N LEU A 258 17.25 -28.43 8.52
CA LEU A 258 18.13 -27.58 9.30
C LEU A 258 17.44 -26.34 9.81
N TYR A 259 16.73 -25.66 8.92
CA TYR A 259 15.98 -24.44 9.24
C TYR A 259 14.92 -24.69 10.32
N VAL A 260 14.12 -25.74 10.16
CA VAL A 260 13.06 -26.10 11.11
C VAL A 260 13.64 -26.48 12.47
N CYS A 261 14.72 -27.26 12.49
CA CYS A 261 15.40 -27.67 13.73
C CYS A 261 16.02 -26.47 14.47
N VAL A 262 16.67 -25.54 13.75
CA VAL A 262 17.29 -24.34 14.34
C VAL A 262 16.20 -23.44 14.93
N LYS A 263 15.11 -23.17 14.20
CA LYS A 263 13.98 -22.38 14.73
C LYS A 263 13.36 -23.01 15.97
N ALA A 264 13.12 -24.31 15.94
CA ALA A 264 12.58 -25.04 17.08
C ALA A 264 13.52 -25.01 18.28
N GLY A 265 14.84 -25.11 18.04
CA GLY A 265 15.85 -24.99 19.06
C GLY A 265 15.85 -23.62 19.74
N PHE A 266 15.86 -22.55 18.99
CA PHE A 266 15.77 -21.18 19.51
C PHE A 266 14.45 -20.93 20.28
N PHE A 267 13.31 -21.39 19.74
CA PHE A 267 12.04 -21.34 20.46
C PHE A 267 12.12 -22.04 21.82
N TYR A 268 12.75 -23.23 21.87
CA TYR A 268 12.88 -23.98 23.10
C TYR A 268 13.79 -23.27 24.12
N LEU A 269 14.93 -22.71 23.70
CA LEU A 269 15.81 -21.93 24.56
C LEU A 269 15.07 -20.73 25.16
N ASN A 270 14.40 -19.97 24.34
CA ASN A 270 13.64 -18.78 24.77
C ASN A 270 12.53 -19.17 25.76
N SER A 271 11.82 -20.28 25.53
CA SER A 271 10.77 -20.78 26.42
C SER A 271 11.27 -21.20 27.80
N LYS A 272 12.55 -21.48 27.93
CA LYS A 272 13.24 -21.88 29.19
C LYS A 272 13.90 -20.70 29.88
N GLY A 273 13.85 -19.49 29.32
CA GLY A 273 14.48 -18.30 29.88
C GLY A 273 15.99 -18.28 29.76
N TYR A 274 16.55 -19.00 28.82
CA TYR A 274 17.97 -18.83 28.47
C TYR A 274 18.12 -17.49 27.74
N PRO A 275 19.04 -16.62 28.17
CA PRO A 275 19.27 -15.32 27.55
C PRO A 275 19.76 -15.44 26.12
#